data_db9c8b07cff1d1bb489e8eeace865044
#
_entry.id   db9c8b07cff1d1bb489e8eeace865044
#
_cell.length_a   1.000
_cell.length_b   1.000
_cell.length_c   1.000
_cell.angle_alpha   90.00
_cell.angle_beta   90.00
_cell.angle_gamma   90.00
#
_symmetry.space_group_name_H-M   'P 1'
#
loop_
_entity.id
_entity.type
_entity.pdbx_description
1 polymer ?
#
loop_
_entity_poly.entity_id
_entity_poly.type
_entity_poly.pdbx_seq_one_letter_code
_entity_poly.pdbx_strand_id
1 'polypeptide(L)'
;MPLLENHLVVKRSTLPGAGKGLFTKAFIAKGTRIIEYKGIISSWRDADQQDGANCYIYYVNRNHVIDGYPFKKEKARYANDARGLTRVKGITNNCQYIQEKKRVFIEAIKNIPPGSEILVGYSKEYWDVIKLNKQL
;
A
#
# COMPACT_ATOMS: atom_id res chain seq x y z
N MET A 1 -19.02 4.17 -8.20
CA MET A 1 -18.18 3.73 -9.32
C MET A 1 -17.47 2.45 -8.94
N PRO A 2 -17.45 1.45 -9.80
CA PRO A 2 -16.70 0.24 -9.50
C PRO A 2 -15.21 0.54 -9.47
N LEU A 3 -14.52 -0.10 -8.53
CA LEU A 3 -13.07 -0.02 -8.45
C LEU A 3 -12.44 -0.96 -9.48
N LEU A 4 -11.13 -0.85 -9.67
CA LEU A 4 -10.42 -1.50 -10.78
C LEU A 4 -9.81 -2.85 -10.42
N GLU A 5 -10.33 -3.54 -9.40
CA GLU A 5 -9.74 -4.78 -8.89
C GLU A 5 -9.50 -5.84 -9.96
N ASN A 6 -10.41 -5.95 -10.92
CA ASN A 6 -10.30 -6.94 -12.00
C ASN A 6 -9.20 -6.60 -13.02
N HIS A 7 -8.69 -5.39 -13.01
CA HIS A 7 -7.59 -4.95 -13.86
C HIS A 7 -6.23 -5.04 -13.19
N LEU A 8 -6.21 -5.52 -11.94
CA LEU A 8 -4.99 -5.59 -11.14
C LEU A 8 -4.52 -7.03 -11.00
N VAL A 9 -3.20 -7.20 -10.91
CA VAL A 9 -2.59 -8.51 -10.72
C VAL A 9 -1.45 -8.39 -9.70
N VAL A 10 -1.31 -9.42 -8.87
CA VAL A 10 -0.23 -9.53 -7.89
C VAL A 10 0.86 -10.43 -8.49
N LYS A 11 2.08 -9.92 -8.56
CA LYS A 11 3.25 -10.67 -9.02
C LYS A 11 4.51 -10.08 -8.40
N ARG A 12 5.66 -10.64 -8.70
CA ARG A 12 6.92 -10.18 -8.09
C ARG A 12 7.15 -8.71 -8.38
N SER A 13 7.44 -7.93 -7.32
CA SER A 13 7.72 -6.50 -7.43
C SER A 13 8.99 -6.21 -8.23
N THR A 14 9.02 -5.06 -8.89
CA THR A 14 10.23 -4.55 -9.53
C THR A 14 11.23 -3.99 -8.51
N LEU A 15 10.81 -3.75 -7.26
CA LEU A 15 11.69 -3.29 -6.19
C LEU A 15 12.43 -4.47 -5.56
N PRO A 16 13.78 -4.46 -5.55
CA PRO A 16 14.54 -5.57 -4.97
C PRO A 16 14.19 -5.81 -3.51
N GLY A 17 13.96 -7.07 -3.15
CA GLY A 17 13.65 -7.45 -1.78
C GLY A 17 12.25 -7.13 -1.29
N ALA A 18 11.41 -6.52 -2.12
CA ALA A 18 10.04 -6.18 -1.74
C ALA A 18 9.06 -7.35 -1.83
N GLY A 19 9.48 -8.48 -2.41
CA GLY A 19 8.61 -9.63 -2.59
C GLY A 19 7.57 -9.38 -3.67
N LYS A 20 6.30 -9.56 -3.34
CA LYS A 20 5.20 -9.33 -4.28
C LYS A 20 4.85 -7.86 -4.39
N GLY A 21 4.36 -7.46 -5.55
CA GLY A 21 3.85 -6.12 -5.82
C GLY A 21 2.51 -6.18 -6.51
N LEU A 22 1.89 -5.02 -6.67
CA LEU A 22 0.60 -4.86 -7.34
C LEU A 22 0.82 -4.18 -8.69
N PHE A 23 0.24 -4.75 -9.74
CA PHE A 23 0.42 -4.24 -11.11
C PHE A 23 -0.94 -4.03 -11.77
N THR A 24 -1.00 -3.09 -12.72
CA THR A 24 -2.21 -2.89 -13.51
C THR A 24 -2.04 -3.48 -14.91
N LYS A 25 -3.11 -4.13 -15.40
CA LYS A 25 -3.17 -4.64 -16.78
C LYS A 25 -3.71 -3.58 -17.75
N ALA A 26 -4.31 -2.52 -17.22
CA ALA A 26 -4.96 -1.48 -18.03
C ALA A 26 -4.39 -0.10 -17.70
N PHE A 27 -4.55 0.84 -18.63
CA PHE A 27 -4.20 2.25 -18.39
C PHE A 27 -5.07 2.82 -17.27
N ILE A 28 -4.46 3.59 -16.37
CA ILE A 28 -5.16 4.27 -15.27
C ILE A 28 -4.88 5.77 -15.39
N ALA A 29 -5.92 6.56 -15.52
CA ALA A 29 -5.77 8.03 -15.61
C ALA A 29 -5.47 8.62 -14.24
N LYS A 30 -4.68 9.71 -14.24
CA LYS A 30 -4.45 10.51 -13.02
C LYS A 30 -5.77 10.87 -12.35
N GLY A 31 -5.83 10.75 -11.04
CA GLY A 31 -7.02 11.05 -10.24
C GLY A 31 -8.01 9.90 -10.10
N THR A 32 -7.71 8.75 -10.71
CA THR A 32 -8.60 7.59 -10.62
C THR A 32 -8.41 6.90 -9.26
N ARG A 33 -9.53 6.64 -8.58
CA ARG A 33 -9.55 5.82 -7.37
C ARG A 33 -9.50 4.35 -7.80
N ILE A 34 -8.45 3.65 -7.40
CA ILE A 34 -8.10 2.34 -7.97
C ILE A 34 -8.70 1.19 -7.15
N ILE A 35 -8.45 1.16 -5.86
CA ILE A 35 -8.82 0.04 -5.00
C ILE A 35 -8.92 0.52 -3.56
N GLU A 36 -9.74 -0.16 -2.76
CA GLU A 36 -9.84 0.10 -1.32
C GLU A 36 -8.86 -0.79 -0.54
N TYR A 37 -8.17 -0.20 0.44
CA TYR A 37 -7.33 -0.93 1.38
C TYR A 37 -8.21 -1.53 2.47
N LYS A 38 -8.39 -2.84 2.42
CA LYS A 38 -9.25 -3.57 3.35
C LYS A 38 -8.43 -4.44 4.30
N GLY A 39 -8.93 -4.57 5.52
CA GLY A 39 -8.30 -5.40 6.53
C GLY A 39 -9.15 -5.48 7.79
N ILE A 40 -8.60 -6.10 8.84
CA ILE A 40 -9.23 -6.13 10.15
C ILE A 40 -9.12 -4.75 10.77
N ILE A 41 -10.24 -4.25 11.30
CA ILE A 41 -10.29 -2.94 11.94
C ILE A 41 -10.15 -3.13 13.45
N SER A 42 -9.20 -2.41 14.04
CA SER A 42 -8.96 -2.45 15.48
C SER A 42 -8.39 -1.12 15.96
N SER A 43 -8.10 -1.00 17.26
CA SER A 43 -7.34 0.12 17.79
C SER A 43 -5.85 -0.11 17.55
N TRP A 44 -5.05 0.95 17.62
CA TRP A 44 -3.59 0.82 17.54
C TRP A 44 -3.05 -0.11 18.63
N ARG A 45 -3.63 -0.01 19.83
CA ARG A 45 -3.24 -0.84 20.97
C ARG A 45 -3.46 -2.33 20.71
N ASP A 46 -4.58 -2.69 20.05
CA ASP A 46 -4.99 -4.07 19.85
C ASP A 46 -4.49 -4.65 18.51
N ALA A 47 -3.93 -3.82 17.64
CA ALA A 47 -3.44 -4.26 16.34
C ALA A 47 -2.24 -5.20 16.52
N ASP A 48 -2.17 -6.25 15.67
CA ASP A 48 -1.04 -7.16 15.63
C ASP A 48 0.11 -6.48 14.87
N GLN A 49 0.97 -5.82 15.62
CA GLN A 49 2.07 -5.06 15.03
C GLN A 49 3.31 -5.91 14.78
N GLN A 50 3.36 -7.13 15.31
CA GLN A 50 4.52 -8.04 15.16
C GLN A 50 5.85 -7.31 15.43
N ASP A 51 5.90 -6.49 16.49
CA ASP A 51 7.05 -5.67 16.85
C ASP A 51 7.50 -4.74 15.71
N GLY A 52 6.54 -4.22 14.94
CA GLY A 52 6.81 -3.33 13.83
C GLY A 52 7.12 -4.03 12.51
N ALA A 53 7.10 -5.36 12.49
CA ALA A 53 7.37 -6.12 11.28
C ALA A 53 6.16 -6.27 10.36
N ASN A 54 4.94 -6.01 10.87
CA ASN A 54 3.72 -6.10 10.06
C ASN A 54 3.60 -4.87 9.16
N CYS A 55 3.99 -5.01 7.90
CA CYS A 55 3.97 -3.93 6.90
C CYS A 55 2.59 -3.66 6.31
N TYR A 56 1.55 -4.34 6.77
CA TYR A 56 0.20 -4.25 6.20
C TYR A 56 -0.77 -3.46 7.08
N ILE A 57 -0.27 -2.78 8.13
CA ILE A 57 -1.09 -1.94 9.00
C ILE A 57 -1.16 -0.54 8.44
N TYR A 58 -2.38 -0.04 8.23
CA TYR A 58 -2.62 1.36 7.89
C TYR A 58 -3.22 2.07 9.11
N TYR A 59 -2.55 3.10 9.59
CA TYR A 59 -2.95 3.87 10.76
C TYR A 59 -3.84 5.04 10.32
N VAL A 60 -5.13 5.00 10.68
CA VAL A 60 -6.07 6.11 10.47
C VAL A 60 -6.03 7.04 11.68
N ASN A 61 -6.26 6.48 12.87
CA ASN A 61 -6.09 7.17 14.14
C ASN A 61 -5.93 6.12 15.25
N ARG A 62 -5.70 6.58 16.48
CA ARG A 62 -5.47 5.72 17.65
C ARG A 62 -6.53 4.62 17.82
N ASN A 63 -7.77 4.92 17.48
CA ASN A 63 -8.89 4.00 17.69
C ASN A 63 -9.31 3.27 16.41
N HIS A 64 -8.61 3.49 15.31
CA HIS A 64 -8.97 2.90 14.02
C HIS A 64 -7.71 2.63 13.20
N VAL A 65 -7.33 1.37 13.12
CA VAL A 65 -6.23 0.88 12.27
C VAL A 65 -6.78 -0.21 11.37
N ILE A 66 -6.26 -0.28 10.17
CA ILE A 66 -6.63 -1.33 9.21
C ILE A 66 -5.45 -2.27 9.07
N ASP A 67 -5.63 -3.53 9.44
CA ASP A 67 -4.59 -4.56 9.35
C ASP A 67 -4.91 -5.49 8.18
N GLY A 68 -4.16 -5.34 7.09
CA GLY A 68 -4.32 -6.16 5.89
C GLY A 68 -3.58 -7.51 5.95
N TYR A 69 -2.81 -7.77 6.99
CA TYR A 69 -1.97 -8.97 7.08
C TYR A 69 -2.76 -10.29 6.90
N PRO A 70 -3.91 -10.49 7.58
CA PRO A 70 -4.66 -11.74 7.40
C PRO A 70 -5.48 -11.79 6.11
N PHE A 71 -5.61 -10.69 5.38
CA PHE A 71 -6.46 -10.60 4.18
C PHE A 71 -5.64 -10.83 2.90
N LYS A 72 -5.08 -12.02 2.75
CA LYS A 72 -4.16 -12.36 1.66
C LYS A 72 -4.76 -12.24 0.26
N LYS A 73 -6.09 -12.32 0.15
CA LYS A 73 -6.79 -12.19 -1.14
C LYS A 73 -7.05 -10.75 -1.55
N GLU A 74 -6.90 -9.80 -0.62
CA GLU A 74 -7.09 -8.38 -0.91
C GLU A 74 -5.84 -7.82 -1.59
N LYS A 75 -5.99 -7.37 -2.83
CA LYS A 75 -4.83 -6.97 -3.66
C LYS A 75 -4.14 -5.71 -3.17
N ALA A 76 -4.89 -4.78 -2.55
CA ALA A 76 -4.34 -3.50 -2.12
C ALA A 76 -3.16 -3.63 -1.14
N ARG A 77 -3.11 -4.71 -0.36
CA ARG A 77 -2.03 -4.94 0.61
C ARG A 77 -0.66 -5.11 -0.06
N TYR A 78 -0.62 -5.43 -1.35
CA TYR A 78 0.63 -5.70 -2.06
C TYR A 78 1.23 -4.47 -2.74
N ALA A 79 0.60 -3.30 -2.66
CA ALA A 79 1.17 -2.07 -3.20
C ALA A 79 2.37 -1.63 -2.35
N ASN A 80 3.53 -1.47 -2.99
CA ASN A 80 4.76 -1.10 -2.33
C ASN A 80 5.00 0.41 -2.41
N ASP A 81 5.96 0.90 -1.60
CA ASP A 81 6.40 2.30 -1.60
C ASP A 81 7.79 2.38 -2.21
N ALA A 82 7.92 3.10 -3.34
CA ALA A 82 9.20 3.28 -4.02
C ALA A 82 10.21 4.09 -3.18
N ARG A 83 9.75 4.80 -2.16
CA ARG A 83 10.57 5.61 -1.26
C ARG A 83 10.87 4.90 0.06
N GLY A 84 10.55 3.60 0.14
CA GLY A 84 10.68 2.83 1.38
C GLY A 84 12.10 2.38 1.68
N LEU A 85 12.23 1.13 2.16
CA LEU A 85 13.50 0.58 2.59
C LEU A 85 14.47 0.33 1.43
N THR A 86 13.95 0.00 0.24
CA THR A 86 14.75 -0.22 -0.96
C THR A 86 14.34 0.80 -2.01
N ARG A 87 15.27 1.64 -2.43
CA ARG A 87 15.02 2.66 -3.47
C ARG A 87 15.78 2.31 -4.72
N VAL A 88 15.13 2.46 -5.88
CA VAL A 88 15.74 2.24 -7.18
C VAL A 88 15.68 3.54 -7.95
N LYS A 89 16.83 3.98 -8.50
CA LYS A 89 16.90 5.21 -9.28
C LYS A 89 15.93 5.15 -10.46
N GLY A 90 15.13 6.21 -10.63
CA GLY A 90 14.16 6.29 -11.71
C GLY A 90 12.81 5.70 -11.42
N ILE A 91 12.65 4.98 -10.27
CA ILE A 91 11.36 4.44 -9.86
C ILE A 91 10.77 5.35 -8.78
N THR A 92 9.58 5.89 -9.05
CA THR A 92 8.88 6.80 -8.14
C THR A 92 7.46 6.33 -7.91
N ASN A 93 6.84 6.80 -6.82
CA ASN A 93 5.44 6.48 -6.53
C ASN A 93 4.51 7.13 -7.57
N ASN A 94 3.49 6.40 -7.96
CA ASN A 94 2.47 6.86 -8.91
C ASN A 94 1.08 6.94 -8.29
N CYS A 95 0.96 6.63 -7.00
CA CYS A 95 -0.29 6.63 -6.26
C CYS A 95 -0.11 7.23 -4.88
N GLN A 96 -1.23 7.54 -4.25
CA GLN A 96 -1.29 7.99 -2.86
C GLN A 96 -2.46 7.32 -2.16
N TYR A 97 -2.38 7.24 -0.83
CA TYR A 97 -3.52 6.83 -0.01
C TYR A 97 -4.45 8.02 0.19
N ILE A 98 -5.75 7.79 0.02
CA ILE A 98 -6.80 8.77 0.28
C ILE A 98 -7.70 8.22 1.37
N GLN A 99 -7.88 8.98 2.45
CA GLN A 99 -8.86 8.67 3.49
C GLN A 99 -10.17 9.36 3.19
N GLU A 100 -11.25 8.61 3.23
CA GLU A 100 -12.59 9.16 3.17
C GLU A 100 -13.36 8.59 4.36
N LYS A 101 -13.59 9.44 5.36
CA LYS A 101 -14.07 9.00 6.68
C LYS A 101 -13.09 7.98 7.26
N LYS A 102 -13.51 6.73 7.47
CA LYS A 102 -12.63 5.68 8.01
C LYS A 102 -12.22 4.66 6.95
N ARG A 103 -12.52 4.93 5.69
CA ARG A 103 -12.13 4.08 4.57
C ARG A 103 -10.87 4.66 3.92
N VAL A 104 -10.04 3.78 3.40
CA VAL A 104 -8.78 4.15 2.77
C VAL A 104 -8.74 3.58 1.36
N PHE A 105 -8.36 4.41 0.40
CA PHE A 105 -8.29 4.04 -1.01
C PHE A 105 -6.91 4.38 -1.57
N ILE A 106 -6.50 3.66 -2.61
CA ILE A 106 -5.32 4.00 -3.41
C ILE A 106 -5.81 4.77 -4.63
N GLU A 107 -5.23 5.95 -4.87
CA GLU A 107 -5.60 6.84 -5.97
C GLU A 107 -4.38 7.22 -6.79
N ALA A 108 -4.52 7.23 -8.12
CA ALA A 108 -3.44 7.59 -9.02
C ALA A 108 -3.12 9.08 -8.94
N ILE A 109 -1.84 9.41 -8.76
CA ILE A 109 -1.36 10.82 -8.76
C ILE A 109 -0.78 11.22 -10.12
N LYS A 110 -0.68 10.28 -11.05
CA LYS A 110 -0.28 10.52 -12.44
C LYS A 110 -0.86 9.41 -13.31
N ASN A 111 -0.77 9.58 -14.63
CA ASN A 111 -1.20 8.54 -15.56
C ASN A 111 -0.31 7.31 -15.42
N ILE A 112 -0.92 6.12 -15.40
CA ILE A 112 -0.23 4.85 -15.20
C ILE A 112 -0.44 3.98 -16.43
N PRO A 113 0.62 3.68 -17.20
CA PRO A 113 0.49 2.80 -18.38
C PRO A 113 0.18 1.36 -18.01
N PRO A 114 -0.42 0.58 -18.93
CA PRO A 114 -0.62 -0.86 -18.72
C PRO A 114 0.70 -1.56 -18.43
N GLY A 115 0.67 -2.53 -17.53
CA GLY A 115 1.86 -3.31 -17.15
C GLY A 115 2.70 -2.69 -16.05
N SER A 116 2.33 -1.49 -15.58
CA SER A 116 3.10 -0.79 -14.54
C SER A 116 2.79 -1.29 -13.15
N GLU A 117 3.77 -1.23 -12.27
CA GLU A 117 3.57 -1.49 -10.86
C GLU A 117 2.88 -0.31 -10.18
N ILE A 118 1.91 -0.61 -9.29
CA ILE A 118 1.24 0.38 -8.46
C ILE A 118 2.11 0.64 -7.24
N LEU A 119 2.64 1.87 -7.13
CA LEU A 119 3.54 2.26 -6.06
C LEU A 119 2.93 3.44 -5.32
N VAL A 120 2.71 3.27 -4.03
CA VAL A 120 1.98 4.22 -3.18
C VAL A 120 2.86 4.72 -2.05
N GLY A 121 2.79 6.02 -1.76
CA GLY A 121 3.58 6.62 -0.69
C GLY A 121 3.00 6.31 0.69
N TYR A 122 3.76 5.62 1.52
CA TYR A 122 3.47 5.43 2.94
C TYR A 122 3.88 6.70 3.71
N SER A 123 3.31 6.91 4.91
CA SER A 123 3.68 8.07 5.70
C SER A 123 5.11 7.97 6.22
N LYS A 124 5.71 9.15 6.52
CA LYS A 124 7.05 9.20 7.11
C LYS A 124 7.09 8.46 8.44
N GLU A 125 6.07 8.65 9.28
CA GLU A 125 6.00 7.98 10.58
C GLU A 125 6.00 6.46 10.44
N TYR A 126 5.28 5.93 9.45
CA TYR A 126 5.27 4.50 9.18
C TYR A 126 6.68 3.98 8.92
N TRP A 127 7.43 4.63 8.02
CA TRP A 127 8.78 4.18 7.66
C TRP A 127 9.76 4.36 8.80
N ASP A 128 9.62 5.42 9.62
CA ASP A 128 10.48 5.64 10.78
C ASP A 128 10.35 4.49 11.77
N VAL A 129 9.13 4.04 12.05
CA VAL A 129 8.89 2.90 12.94
C VAL A 129 9.48 1.60 12.37
N ILE A 130 9.25 1.32 11.10
CA ILE A 130 9.77 0.11 10.44
C ILE A 130 11.30 0.09 10.46
N LYS A 131 11.94 1.21 10.14
CA LYS A 131 13.41 1.30 10.15
C LYS A 131 13.99 1.09 11.54
N LEU A 132 13.38 1.71 12.55
CA LEU A 132 13.82 1.58 13.94
C LEU A 132 13.77 0.11 14.39
N ASN A 133 12.65 -0.56 14.12
CA ASN A 133 12.49 -1.96 14.51
C ASN A 133 13.44 -2.90 13.78
N LYS A 134 13.81 -2.61 12.55
CA LYS A 134 14.77 -3.43 11.80
C LYS A 134 16.20 -3.23 12.23
N GLN A 135 16.50 -2.13 12.93
CA GLN A 135 17.83 -1.87 13.49
C GLN A 135 18.05 -2.57 14.84
N LEU A 136 17.00 -3.04 15.46
CA LEU A 136 17.07 -3.76 16.73
C LEU A 136 17.28 -5.25 16.50
#